data_b1ffcc9e4f61b8aa455ed23ceade7c1c
#
_entry.id   b1ffcc9e4f61b8aa455ed23ceade7c1c
#
_cell.length_a   1.000
_cell.length_b   1.000
_cell.length_c   1.000
_cell.angle_alpha   90.00
_cell.angle_beta   90.00
_cell.angle_gamma   90.00
#
_symmetry.space_group_name_H-M   'P 1'
#
loop_
_entity.id
_entity.type
_entity.pdbx_description
1 polymer ?
#
loop_
_entity_poly.entity_id
_entity_poly.type
_entity_poly.pdbx_seq_one_letter_code
_entity_poly.pdbx_strand_id
1 'polypeptide(L)'
;MKTILSALIVVTGIILTPLAAKPQEYPGCFMRGPSGQVLDLSYVCGETSPHNTNISSGTFRIPIKRRDSGIPVIDVTFNGNARFEMLLDTGASATTISPDMAEALGLNLDRQIPVATAGGVIRAGIGRVASVQVGGLVIKDLDVIVSPHLPIGLLGQNFFGSHDVTIKNNVVELRIRT
;
A
#
# COMPACT_ATOMS: atom_id res chain seq x y z
N MET A 1 58.54 12.02 -76.67
CA MET A 1 57.07 12.06 -76.36
C MET A 1 56.87 11.27 -75.08
N LYS A 2 56.61 12.01 -73.97
CA LYS A 2 56.42 11.39 -72.69
C LYS A 2 54.90 11.44 -72.34
N THR A 3 54.26 10.32 -72.27
CA THR A 3 52.89 10.15 -71.89
C THR A 3 52.82 10.06 -70.35
N ILE A 4 52.14 11.03 -69.72
CA ILE A 4 51.93 11.08 -68.32
C ILE A 4 50.59 10.39 -68.05
N LEU A 5 50.62 9.30 -67.27
CA LEU A 5 49.47 8.52 -66.86
C LEU A 5 48.98 9.09 -65.48
N SER A 6 47.88 9.79 -65.54
CA SER A 6 47.26 10.34 -64.28
C SER A 6 46.45 9.23 -63.61
N ALA A 7 46.87 8.81 -62.43
CA ALA A 7 46.12 7.88 -61.59
C ALA A 7 45.07 8.64 -60.79
N LEU A 8 43.81 8.35 -61.01
CA LEU A 8 42.69 8.88 -60.27
C LEU A 8 42.49 8.06 -58.97
N ILE A 9 42.78 8.63 -57.80
CA ILE A 9 42.56 8.02 -56.52
C ILE A 9 41.11 8.34 -56.10
N VAL A 10 40.24 7.33 -56.13
CA VAL A 10 38.87 7.43 -55.57
C VAL A 10 38.94 7.12 -54.08
N VAL A 11 38.79 8.15 -53.25
CA VAL A 11 38.66 7.99 -51.79
C VAL A 11 37.20 7.73 -51.49
N THR A 12 36.87 6.48 -51.23
CA THR A 12 35.55 6.07 -50.70
C THR A 12 35.49 6.40 -49.21
N GLY A 13 34.81 7.51 -48.87
CA GLY A 13 34.51 7.88 -47.49
C GLY A 13 33.48 6.91 -46.89
N ILE A 14 33.90 6.14 -45.88
CA ILE A 14 32.96 5.35 -45.04
C ILE A 14 32.27 6.28 -44.10
N ILE A 15 30.99 6.57 -44.36
CA ILE A 15 30.12 7.32 -43.44
C ILE A 15 29.73 6.35 -42.32
N LEU A 16 30.41 6.44 -41.15
CA LEU A 16 29.94 5.80 -39.93
C LEU A 16 28.70 6.57 -39.44
N THR A 17 27.52 6.06 -39.68
CA THR A 17 26.31 6.51 -39.02
C THR A 17 26.37 6.06 -37.54
N PRO A 18 26.25 6.97 -36.56
CA PRO A 18 26.15 6.55 -35.18
C PRO A 18 24.85 5.72 -35.02
N LEU A 19 24.98 4.48 -34.56
CA LEU A 19 23.83 3.70 -34.08
C LEU A 19 23.25 4.49 -32.89
N ALA A 20 22.08 5.06 -33.08
CA ALA A 20 21.30 5.59 -31.97
C ALA A 20 20.99 4.43 -31.02
N ALA A 21 21.62 4.42 -29.85
CA ALA A 21 21.26 3.51 -28.77
C ALA A 21 19.81 3.78 -28.42
N LYS A 22 18.94 2.81 -28.64
CA LYS A 22 17.56 2.89 -28.16
C LYS A 22 17.63 2.99 -26.63
N PRO A 23 16.94 3.95 -25.98
CA PRO A 23 16.83 3.95 -24.54
C PRO A 23 16.20 2.62 -24.14
N GLN A 24 16.88 1.89 -23.26
CA GLN A 24 16.37 0.66 -22.69
C GLN A 24 15.33 1.08 -21.67
N GLU A 25 14.06 1.03 -22.06
CA GLU A 25 12.94 1.20 -21.12
C GLU A 25 12.96 0.00 -20.18
N TYR A 26 13.37 0.24 -18.94
CA TYR A 26 13.16 -0.71 -17.86
C TYR A 26 11.72 -0.49 -17.35
N PRO A 27 10.84 -1.49 -17.51
CA PRO A 27 9.53 -1.42 -16.88
C PRO A 27 9.74 -1.64 -15.39
N GLY A 28 9.69 -0.58 -14.59
CA GLY A 28 9.82 -0.65 -13.14
C GLY A 28 10.47 0.57 -12.53
N CYS A 29 10.21 0.75 -11.24
CA CYS A 29 10.81 1.79 -10.44
C CYS A 29 12.15 1.31 -9.89
N PHE A 30 13.25 1.92 -10.33
CA PHE A 30 14.59 1.58 -9.87
C PHE A 30 15.46 2.82 -9.68
N MET A 31 16.43 2.72 -8.78
CA MET A 31 17.48 3.72 -8.59
C MET A 31 18.84 3.12 -8.95
N ARG A 32 19.68 3.90 -9.61
CA ARG A 32 21.06 3.50 -9.89
C ARG A 32 21.99 4.16 -8.87
N GLY A 33 22.68 3.33 -8.09
CA GLY A 33 23.66 3.78 -7.12
C GLY A 33 24.97 4.29 -7.77
N PRO A 34 25.84 4.97 -7.03
CA PRO A 34 27.11 5.55 -7.53
C PRO A 34 28.06 4.53 -8.15
N SER A 35 28.00 3.27 -7.76
CA SER A 35 28.81 2.16 -8.28
C SER A 35 28.14 1.44 -9.46
N GLY A 36 27.03 1.98 -10.00
CA GLY A 36 26.31 1.42 -11.14
C GLY A 36 25.33 0.27 -10.83
N GLN A 37 25.24 -0.15 -9.54
CA GLN A 37 24.23 -1.14 -9.11
C GLN A 37 22.82 -0.56 -9.29
N VAL A 38 21.92 -1.40 -9.80
CA VAL A 38 20.49 -1.09 -9.91
C VAL A 38 19.81 -1.58 -8.66
N LEU A 39 19.17 -0.67 -7.92
CA LEU A 39 18.32 -0.97 -6.78
C LEU A 39 16.87 -0.95 -7.25
N ASP A 40 16.18 -2.06 -7.12
CA ASP A 40 14.75 -2.15 -7.40
C ASP A 40 13.97 -1.41 -6.29
N LEU A 41 13.25 -0.38 -6.68
CA LEU A 41 12.40 0.42 -5.81
C LEU A 41 10.91 0.21 -6.09
N SER A 42 10.54 -0.85 -6.82
CA SER A 42 9.14 -1.16 -7.13
C SER A 42 8.27 -1.15 -5.87
N TYR A 43 8.83 -1.61 -4.75
CA TYR A 43 8.20 -1.54 -3.43
C TYR A 43 7.93 -0.09 -2.95
N VAL A 44 8.82 0.85 -3.24
CA VAL A 44 8.70 2.26 -2.81
C VAL A 44 7.82 3.05 -3.78
N CYS A 45 7.87 2.73 -5.06
CA CYS A 45 7.10 3.40 -6.11
C CYS A 45 5.72 2.78 -6.34
N GLY A 46 5.36 1.74 -5.60
CA GLY A 46 4.05 1.12 -5.70
C GLY A 46 3.85 0.21 -6.91
N GLU A 47 4.92 -0.16 -7.63
CA GLU A 47 4.84 -1.21 -8.63
C GLU A 47 4.89 -2.57 -7.94
N THR A 48 3.74 -3.05 -7.55
CA THR A 48 3.58 -4.41 -7.03
C THR A 48 3.53 -5.40 -8.19
N SER A 49 4.20 -6.56 -8.06
CA SER A 49 3.80 -7.80 -8.72
C SER A 49 2.27 -7.92 -8.77
N PRO A 50 1.67 -8.66 -9.72
CA PRO A 50 0.28 -8.48 -10.15
C PRO A 50 -0.76 -8.84 -9.08
N HIS A 51 -0.75 -8.11 -7.99
CA HIS A 51 -1.90 -7.90 -7.13
C HIS A 51 -2.37 -6.47 -7.41
N ASN A 52 -3.33 -6.39 -8.29
CA ASN A 52 -4.09 -5.28 -8.80
C ASN A 52 -4.38 -4.19 -7.75
N THR A 53 -3.39 -3.37 -7.38
CA THR A 53 -3.61 -2.14 -6.60
C THR A 53 -3.73 -0.99 -7.59
N ASN A 54 -4.96 -0.78 -8.08
CA ASN A 54 -5.31 0.42 -8.84
C ASN A 54 -5.22 1.65 -7.92
N ILE A 55 -4.04 2.25 -7.79
CA ILE A 55 -3.88 3.61 -7.27
C ILE A 55 -4.12 4.55 -8.45
N SER A 56 -5.38 4.73 -8.82
CA SER A 56 -5.79 5.81 -9.71
C SER A 56 -5.94 7.06 -8.86
N SER A 57 -5.03 8.04 -9.03
CA SER A 57 -5.16 9.42 -8.54
C SER A 57 -5.65 9.56 -7.08
N GLY A 58 -4.86 9.07 -6.09
CA GLY A 58 -5.15 9.29 -4.66
C GLY A 58 -6.36 8.51 -4.12
N THR A 59 -6.82 7.47 -4.81
CA THR A 59 -7.90 6.59 -4.38
C THR A 59 -7.41 5.17 -4.16
N PHE A 60 -7.57 4.66 -2.95
CA PHE A 60 -7.28 3.26 -2.60
C PHE A 60 -8.54 2.42 -2.79
N ARG A 61 -8.41 1.29 -3.49
CA ARG A 61 -9.52 0.37 -3.77
C ARG A 61 -9.33 -0.91 -2.98
N ILE A 62 -10.31 -1.24 -2.14
CA ILE A 62 -10.26 -2.34 -1.17
C ILE A 62 -11.37 -3.33 -1.52
N PRO A 63 -11.05 -4.55 -1.95
CA PRO A 63 -12.07 -5.58 -2.20
C PRO A 63 -12.85 -5.91 -0.92
N ILE A 64 -14.17 -5.98 -1.04
CA ILE A 64 -15.04 -6.51 0.01
C ILE A 64 -15.05 -8.02 -0.11
N LYS A 65 -14.59 -8.75 0.92
CA LYS A 65 -14.59 -10.22 0.94
C LYS A 65 -15.99 -10.79 1.11
N ARG A 66 -16.71 -10.23 2.02
CA ARG A 66 -18.11 -10.57 2.34
C ARG A 66 -18.77 -9.40 3.05
N ARG A 67 -20.04 -9.54 3.35
CA ARG A 67 -20.75 -8.62 4.24
C ARG A 67 -21.26 -9.39 5.45
N ASP A 68 -21.15 -8.75 6.58
CA ASP A 68 -21.75 -9.21 7.82
C ASP A 68 -22.80 -8.19 8.26
N SER A 69 -24.06 -8.62 8.31
CA SER A 69 -25.21 -7.73 8.59
C SER A 69 -25.20 -6.46 7.71
N GLY A 70 -24.74 -6.57 6.46
CA GLY A 70 -24.64 -5.45 5.51
C GLY A 70 -23.32 -4.67 5.59
N ILE A 71 -22.54 -4.80 6.65
CA ILE A 71 -21.26 -4.11 6.85
C ILE A 71 -20.15 -4.83 6.06
N PRO A 72 -19.30 -4.10 5.31
CA PRO A 72 -18.18 -4.70 4.59
C PRO A 72 -17.18 -5.36 5.53
N VAL A 73 -16.78 -6.60 5.20
CA VAL A 73 -15.62 -7.29 5.78
C VAL A 73 -14.48 -7.25 4.78
N ILE A 74 -13.33 -6.79 5.22
CA ILE A 74 -12.14 -6.58 4.41
C ILE A 74 -10.91 -7.21 5.07
N ASP A 75 -9.87 -7.46 4.28
CA ASP A 75 -8.57 -7.88 4.80
C ASP A 75 -7.77 -6.67 5.29
N VAL A 76 -7.25 -6.76 6.50
CA VAL A 76 -6.39 -5.77 7.15
C VAL A 76 -5.09 -6.44 7.55
N THR A 77 -3.96 -5.83 7.19
CA THR A 77 -2.64 -6.34 7.56
C THR A 77 -2.02 -5.45 8.62
N PHE A 78 -1.63 -6.04 9.74
CA PHE A 78 -0.92 -5.40 10.84
C PHE A 78 0.56 -5.73 10.81
N ASN A 79 1.40 -4.76 11.13
CA ASN A 79 2.86 -4.90 11.26
C ASN A 79 3.51 -5.58 10.04
N GLY A 80 2.92 -5.42 8.85
CA GLY A 80 3.40 -5.92 7.58
C GLY A 80 3.18 -7.42 7.32
N ASN A 81 2.75 -8.23 8.29
CA ASN A 81 2.65 -9.68 8.16
C ASN A 81 1.39 -10.33 8.74
N ALA A 82 0.81 -9.78 9.79
CA ALA A 82 -0.35 -10.37 10.44
C ALA A 82 -1.64 -9.89 9.76
N ARG A 83 -2.35 -10.80 9.08
CA ARG A 83 -3.59 -10.48 8.35
C ARG A 83 -4.81 -10.98 9.09
N PHE A 84 -5.80 -10.10 9.24
CA PHE A 84 -7.09 -10.40 9.84
C PHE A 84 -8.23 -9.87 8.98
N GLU A 85 -9.38 -10.54 9.04
CA GLU A 85 -10.64 -9.99 8.54
C GLU A 85 -11.21 -9.03 9.57
N MET A 86 -11.61 -7.84 9.11
CA MET A 86 -12.20 -6.82 9.97
C MET A 86 -13.43 -6.19 9.31
N LEU A 87 -14.38 -5.75 10.12
CA LEU A 87 -15.48 -4.90 9.67
C LEU A 87 -14.95 -3.49 9.39
N LEU A 88 -15.34 -2.89 8.28
CA LEU A 88 -15.15 -1.46 8.04
C LEU A 88 -16.27 -0.71 8.78
N ASP A 89 -15.95 -0.17 9.95
CA ASP A 89 -16.93 0.48 10.81
C ASP A 89 -16.76 2.00 10.80
N THR A 90 -17.60 2.69 10.03
CA THR A 90 -17.58 4.15 9.94
C THR A 90 -18.14 4.84 11.21
N GLY A 91 -18.80 4.10 12.09
CA GLY A 91 -19.29 4.58 13.38
C GLY A 91 -18.29 4.43 14.52
N ALA A 92 -17.23 3.63 14.35
CA ALA A 92 -16.20 3.46 15.36
C ALA A 92 -15.15 4.59 15.29
N SER A 93 -14.92 5.31 16.39
CA SER A 93 -13.89 6.35 16.44
C SER A 93 -12.47 5.79 16.36
N ALA A 94 -12.26 4.59 16.87
CA ALA A 94 -10.97 3.91 16.92
C ALA A 94 -11.04 2.49 16.35
N THR A 95 -9.95 2.06 15.74
CA THR A 95 -9.75 0.66 15.35
C THR A 95 -9.75 -0.19 16.62
N THR A 96 -10.62 -1.20 16.63
CA THR A 96 -10.83 -2.08 17.78
C THR A 96 -10.57 -3.51 17.37
N ILE A 97 -9.79 -4.23 18.15
CA ILE A 97 -9.38 -5.62 17.89
C ILE A 97 -9.83 -6.55 19.04
N SER A 98 -9.91 -7.84 18.75
CA SER A 98 -10.20 -8.85 19.77
C SER A 98 -8.96 -9.14 20.63
N PRO A 99 -9.13 -9.80 21.80
CA PRO A 99 -7.99 -10.27 22.61
C PRO A 99 -7.08 -11.22 21.83
N ASP A 100 -7.63 -12.14 21.05
CA ASP A 100 -6.87 -13.10 20.24
C ASP A 100 -5.99 -12.38 19.19
N MET A 101 -6.52 -11.32 18.57
CA MET A 101 -5.75 -10.49 17.66
C MET A 101 -4.62 -9.77 18.40
N ALA A 102 -4.89 -9.24 19.60
CA ALA A 102 -3.89 -8.55 20.41
C ALA A 102 -2.76 -9.50 20.84
N GLU A 103 -3.09 -10.76 21.22
CA GLU A 103 -2.13 -11.79 21.54
C GLU A 103 -1.29 -12.17 20.33
N ALA A 104 -1.91 -12.41 19.18
CA ALA A 104 -1.22 -12.71 17.91
C ALA A 104 -0.27 -11.59 17.45
N LEU A 105 -0.58 -10.34 17.82
CA LEU A 105 0.25 -9.15 17.54
C LEU A 105 1.30 -8.89 18.62
N GLY A 106 1.33 -9.66 19.71
CA GLY A 106 2.26 -9.48 20.82
C GLY A 106 2.08 -8.13 21.54
N LEU A 107 0.84 -7.61 21.61
CA LEU A 107 0.60 -6.31 22.18
C LEU A 107 0.66 -6.35 23.71
N ASN A 108 1.43 -5.41 24.28
CA ASN A 108 1.40 -5.17 25.72
C ASN A 108 0.25 -4.21 26.06
N LEU A 109 -0.64 -4.62 26.96
CA LEU A 109 -1.85 -3.92 27.34
C LEU A 109 -1.77 -3.39 28.78
N ASP A 110 -0.74 -2.59 29.05
CA ASP A 110 -0.47 -2.09 30.40
C ASP A 110 -1.50 -1.07 30.91
N ARG A 111 -2.33 -0.56 30.01
CA ARG A 111 -3.31 0.49 30.32
C ARG A 111 -4.70 0.10 29.86
N GLN A 112 -5.68 0.33 30.72
CA GLN A 112 -7.10 0.23 30.39
C GLN A 112 -7.74 1.61 30.42
N ILE A 113 -8.65 1.86 29.48
CA ILE A 113 -9.43 3.09 29.37
C ILE A 113 -10.93 2.78 29.34
N PRO A 114 -11.79 3.68 29.82
CA PRO A 114 -13.23 3.59 29.60
C PRO A 114 -13.53 3.89 28.13
N VAL A 115 -14.32 3.03 27.49
CA VAL A 115 -14.75 3.19 26.08
C VAL A 115 -16.25 3.16 26.04
N ALA A 116 -16.86 4.21 25.46
CA ALA A 116 -18.29 4.25 25.20
C ALA A 116 -18.62 3.38 23.98
N THR A 117 -19.59 2.51 24.13
CA THR A 117 -20.11 1.64 23.07
C THR A 117 -21.64 1.76 23.01
N ALA A 118 -22.26 1.23 21.97
CA ALA A 118 -23.72 1.15 21.88
C ALA A 118 -24.34 0.36 23.05
N GLY A 119 -23.62 -0.58 23.66
CA GLY A 119 -24.04 -1.36 24.82
C GLY A 119 -23.71 -0.74 26.17
N GLY A 120 -23.14 0.47 26.21
CA GLY A 120 -22.71 1.16 27.43
C GLY A 120 -21.22 1.36 27.51
N VAL A 121 -20.74 1.80 28.68
CA VAL A 121 -19.29 2.03 28.89
C VAL A 121 -18.64 0.73 29.36
N ILE A 122 -17.59 0.33 28.67
CA ILE A 122 -16.75 -0.83 29.01
C ILE A 122 -15.33 -0.38 29.37
N ARG A 123 -14.58 -1.22 30.08
CA ARG A 123 -13.13 -1.05 30.23
C ARG A 123 -12.44 -1.88 29.16
N ALA A 124 -11.58 -1.24 28.38
CA ALA A 124 -10.87 -1.89 27.27
C ALA A 124 -9.38 -1.58 27.37
N GLY A 125 -8.56 -2.52 26.95
CA GLY A 125 -7.13 -2.32 26.80
C GLY A 125 -6.83 -1.34 25.66
N ILE A 126 -5.72 -0.61 25.75
CA ILE A 126 -5.18 0.16 24.64
C ILE A 126 -3.78 -0.33 24.33
N GLY A 127 -3.49 -0.54 23.06
CA GLY A 127 -2.18 -0.91 22.53
C GLY A 127 -1.82 -0.04 21.34
N ARG A 128 -0.56 -0.13 20.89
CA ARG A 128 -0.08 0.55 19.69
C ARG A 128 0.52 -0.47 18.73
N VAL A 129 0.15 -0.41 17.47
CA VAL A 129 0.71 -1.22 16.39
C VAL A 129 1.62 -0.37 15.51
N ALA A 130 2.71 -0.95 15.04
CA ALA A 130 3.68 -0.23 14.22
C ALA A 130 3.10 0.19 12.86
N SER A 131 2.20 -0.64 12.30
CA SER A 131 1.50 -0.28 11.06
C SER A 131 0.19 -1.04 10.88
N VAL A 132 -0.74 -0.41 10.17
CA VAL A 132 -1.96 -1.04 9.65
C VAL A 132 -2.04 -0.73 8.17
N GLN A 133 -2.28 -1.75 7.35
CA GLN A 133 -2.34 -1.64 5.89
C GLN A 133 -3.64 -2.21 5.34
N VAL A 134 -4.27 -1.47 4.44
CA VAL A 134 -5.50 -1.87 3.74
C VAL A 134 -5.47 -1.32 2.31
N GLY A 135 -5.59 -2.18 1.30
CA GLY A 135 -5.69 -1.76 -0.11
C GLY A 135 -4.55 -0.86 -0.61
N GLY A 136 -3.36 -0.97 -0.02
CA GLY A 136 -2.20 -0.13 -0.33
C GLY A 136 -2.07 1.13 0.55
N LEU A 137 -3.11 1.54 1.28
CA LEU A 137 -3.01 2.59 2.31
C LEU A 137 -2.32 2.02 3.55
N VAL A 138 -1.29 2.69 4.05
CA VAL A 138 -0.56 2.32 5.26
C VAL A 138 -0.59 3.47 6.26
N ILE A 139 -1.07 3.18 7.47
CA ILE A 139 -0.99 4.10 8.61
C ILE A 139 0.00 3.52 9.62
N LYS A 140 0.96 4.32 10.04
CA LYS A 140 1.97 3.94 11.05
C LYS A 140 1.56 4.38 12.44
N ASP A 141 2.09 3.69 13.45
CA ASP A 141 1.96 4.05 14.88
C ASP A 141 0.50 4.24 15.31
N LEU A 142 -0.38 3.31 14.90
CA LEU A 142 -1.81 3.41 15.18
C LEU A 142 -2.14 2.86 16.57
N ASP A 143 -2.86 3.66 17.37
CA ASP A 143 -3.45 3.17 18.61
C ASP A 143 -4.67 2.31 18.31
N VAL A 144 -4.76 1.16 18.99
CA VAL A 144 -5.88 0.23 18.88
C VAL A 144 -6.50 -0.05 20.22
N ILE A 145 -7.81 -0.23 20.23
CA ILE A 145 -8.57 -0.63 21.41
C ILE A 145 -8.68 -2.16 21.41
N VAL A 146 -8.48 -2.79 22.54
CA VAL A 146 -8.70 -4.24 22.72
C VAL A 146 -9.96 -4.45 23.52
N SER A 147 -11.03 -4.90 22.85
CA SER A 147 -12.35 -5.13 23.45
C SER A 147 -12.54 -6.61 23.79
N PRO A 148 -12.89 -6.95 25.04
CA PRO A 148 -12.99 -8.33 25.50
C PRO A 148 -14.12 -9.15 24.85
N HIS A 149 -15.10 -8.48 24.23
CA HIS A 149 -16.31 -9.14 23.69
C HIS A 149 -16.46 -8.96 22.19
N LEU A 150 -15.39 -8.66 21.49
CA LEU A 150 -15.42 -8.42 20.06
C LEU A 150 -15.07 -9.69 19.27
N PRO A 151 -16.02 -10.29 18.53
CA PRO A 151 -15.76 -11.54 17.78
C PRO A 151 -14.96 -11.30 16.50
N ILE A 152 -14.98 -10.10 15.96
CA ILE A 152 -14.27 -9.66 14.75
C ILE A 152 -13.81 -8.22 14.94
N GLY A 153 -12.59 -7.89 14.45
CA GLY A 153 -12.06 -6.54 14.57
C GLY A 153 -12.88 -5.50 13.81
N LEU A 154 -12.83 -4.25 14.28
CA LEU A 154 -13.45 -3.07 13.66
C LEU A 154 -12.33 -2.14 13.16
N LEU A 155 -12.29 -1.83 11.88
CA LEU A 155 -11.43 -0.78 11.33
C LEU A 155 -12.16 0.56 11.48
N GLY A 156 -11.65 1.44 12.33
CA GLY A 156 -12.30 2.67 12.74
C GLY A 156 -11.73 3.94 12.10
N GLN A 157 -12.32 5.08 12.47
CA GLN A 157 -12.01 6.40 11.94
C GLN A 157 -10.55 6.82 12.10
N ASN A 158 -9.86 6.37 13.15
CA ASN A 158 -8.44 6.68 13.33
C ASN A 158 -7.54 6.09 12.22
N PHE A 159 -8.02 5.11 11.44
CA PHE A 159 -7.34 4.62 10.26
C PHE A 159 -7.68 5.45 9.00
N PHE A 160 -8.97 5.66 8.72
CA PHE A 160 -9.39 6.26 7.44
C PHE A 160 -10.00 7.66 7.58
N GLY A 161 -9.97 8.28 8.78
CA GLY A 161 -10.64 9.56 9.03
C GLY A 161 -10.15 10.75 8.21
N SER A 162 -8.97 10.66 7.58
CA SER A 162 -8.47 11.65 6.62
C SER A 162 -8.92 11.41 5.16
N HIS A 163 -9.74 10.36 4.94
CA HIS A 163 -10.21 9.96 3.63
C HIS A 163 -11.73 10.02 3.52
N ASP A 164 -12.23 10.30 2.32
CA ASP A 164 -13.61 10.05 1.98
C ASP A 164 -13.80 8.55 1.73
N VAL A 165 -14.84 7.97 2.31
CA VAL A 165 -15.17 6.55 2.21
C VAL A 165 -16.37 6.37 1.29
N THR A 166 -16.19 5.62 0.21
CA THR A 166 -17.29 5.22 -0.69
C THR A 166 -17.43 3.71 -0.68
N ILE A 167 -18.57 3.21 -0.23
CA ILE A 167 -18.88 1.77 -0.18
C ILE A 167 -19.74 1.41 -1.38
N LYS A 168 -19.18 0.60 -2.29
CA LYS A 168 -19.86 0.05 -3.47
C LYS A 168 -20.23 -1.41 -3.25
N ASN A 169 -20.77 -2.07 -4.25
CA ASN A 169 -21.24 -3.46 -4.11
C ASN A 169 -20.13 -4.42 -3.63
N ASN A 170 -18.97 -4.40 -4.28
CA ASN A 170 -17.85 -5.33 -4.04
C ASN A 170 -16.52 -4.66 -3.70
N VAL A 171 -16.49 -3.33 -3.53
CA VAL A 171 -15.28 -2.57 -3.28
C VAL A 171 -15.57 -1.38 -2.36
N VAL A 172 -14.64 -1.10 -1.45
CA VAL A 172 -14.54 0.18 -0.72
C VAL A 172 -13.49 1.04 -1.40
N GLU A 173 -13.79 2.31 -1.60
CA GLU A 173 -12.84 3.31 -2.10
C GLU A 173 -12.55 4.31 -0.99
N LEU A 174 -11.26 4.50 -0.68
CA LEU A 174 -10.77 5.54 0.22
C LEU A 174 -10.05 6.58 -0.64
N ARG A 175 -10.53 7.82 -0.63
CA ARG A 175 -9.93 8.94 -1.36
C ARG A 175 -9.42 9.99 -0.40
N ILE A 176 -8.17 10.43 -0.60
CA ILE A 176 -7.58 11.51 0.20
C ILE A 176 -8.51 12.73 0.13
N ARG A 177 -8.86 13.26 1.28
CA ARG A 177 -9.65 14.48 1.39
C ARG A 177 -8.74 15.68 1.10
N THR A 178 -9.08 16.47 0.07
CA THR A 178 -8.36 17.69 -0.34
C THR A 178 -8.96 18.93 0.29
#